data_5303c7ceeadff65512ecd88191a6cfe3
#
_entry.id   5303c7ceeadff65512ecd88191a6cfe3
#
_cell.length_a   1.000
_cell.length_b   1.000
_cell.length_c   1.000
_cell.angle_alpha   90.00
_cell.angle_beta   90.00
_cell.angle_gamma   90.00
#
_symmetry.space_group_name_H-M   'P 1'
#
loop_
_entity.id
_entity.type
_entity.pdbx_description
1 polymer ?
#
loop_
_entity_poly.entity_id
_entity_poly.type
_entity_poly.pdbx_seq_one_letter_code
_entity_poly.pdbx_strand_id
1 'polypeptide(L)'
;LMNHIHVVDMIFRANLRGRPHGYTALNTPETPTVDELETAMTGCTDKYIQYVSAMTPADFHERIAFKFVDGGDGNMTAMEMLNHRLFHGAYHRGAVGWMIGECGGVPPKEVLTVFLRDHHS
;
A
#
# COMPACT_ATOMS: atom_id res chain seq x y z
N LEU A 1 3.51 2.69 -12.53
CA LEU A 1 4.06 2.68 -11.17
C LEU A 1 2.97 2.85 -10.11
N MET A 2 2.04 3.77 -10.31
CA MET A 2 0.89 3.91 -9.39
C MET A 2 0.04 2.65 -9.31
N ASN A 3 -0.21 1.99 -10.44
CA ASN A 3 -0.92 0.72 -10.44
C ASN A 3 -0.16 -0.37 -9.70
N HIS A 4 1.17 -0.40 -9.78
CA HIS A 4 1.99 -1.32 -8.99
C HIS A 4 1.80 -1.10 -7.48
N ILE A 5 1.78 0.15 -7.03
CA ILE A 5 1.51 0.47 -5.63
C ILE A 5 0.16 -0.11 -5.20
N HIS A 6 -0.87 0.11 -6.03
CA HIS A 6 -2.21 -0.39 -5.75
C HIS A 6 -2.28 -1.92 -5.70
N VAL A 7 -1.66 -2.59 -6.66
CA VAL A 7 -1.65 -4.07 -6.71
C VAL A 7 -0.98 -4.64 -5.47
N VAL A 8 0.16 -4.09 -5.06
CA VAL A 8 0.84 -4.55 -3.83
C VAL A 8 -0.01 -4.28 -2.59
N ASP A 9 -0.69 -3.13 -2.52
CA ASP A 9 -1.62 -2.84 -1.42
C ASP A 9 -2.75 -3.87 -1.34
N MET A 10 -3.30 -4.27 -2.48
CA MET A 10 -4.35 -5.29 -2.54
C MET A 10 -3.83 -6.67 -2.12
N ILE A 11 -2.63 -7.04 -2.57
CA ILE A 11 -2.00 -8.31 -2.21
C ILE A 11 -1.80 -8.40 -0.69
N PHE A 12 -1.19 -7.38 -0.10
CA PHE A 12 -0.94 -7.36 1.36
C PHE A 12 -2.23 -7.32 2.16
N ARG A 13 -3.25 -6.60 1.69
CA ARG A 13 -4.56 -6.61 2.35
C ARG A 13 -5.17 -8.01 2.39
N ALA A 14 -5.12 -8.73 1.29
CA ALA A 14 -5.63 -10.10 1.23
C ALA A 14 -4.81 -11.02 2.15
N ASN A 15 -3.48 -10.90 2.13
CA ASN A 15 -2.60 -11.69 2.98
C ASN A 15 -2.83 -11.43 4.47
N LEU A 16 -3.03 -10.17 4.87
CA LEU A 16 -3.39 -9.81 6.24
C LEU A 16 -4.67 -10.52 6.70
N ARG A 17 -5.63 -10.68 5.80
CA ARG A 17 -6.92 -11.30 6.08
C ARG A 17 -6.94 -12.80 5.85
N GLY A 18 -5.80 -13.40 5.47
CA GLY A 18 -5.72 -14.83 5.15
C GLY A 18 -6.54 -15.24 3.95
N ARG A 19 -6.74 -14.35 2.98
CA ARG A 19 -7.56 -14.59 1.80
C ARG A 19 -6.72 -14.57 0.52
N PRO A 20 -7.12 -15.34 -0.52
CA PRO A 20 -6.44 -15.28 -1.81
C PRO A 20 -6.67 -13.92 -2.47
N HIS A 21 -5.68 -13.43 -3.20
CA HIS A 21 -5.74 -12.14 -3.89
C HIS A 21 -5.94 -12.25 -5.40
N GLY A 22 -5.66 -13.41 -5.98
CA GLY A 22 -5.85 -13.65 -7.41
C GLY A 22 -4.81 -13.04 -8.34
N TYR A 23 -3.85 -12.28 -7.81
CA TYR A 23 -2.78 -11.69 -8.62
C TYR A 23 -1.65 -12.69 -8.86
N THR A 24 -1.12 -12.69 -10.09
CA THR A 24 0.02 -13.54 -10.49
C THR A 24 1.29 -12.72 -10.76
N ALA A 25 1.19 -11.40 -10.66
CA ALA A 25 2.30 -10.46 -10.83
C ALA A 25 2.07 -9.24 -9.94
N LEU A 26 3.09 -8.40 -9.84
CA LEU A 26 3.04 -7.18 -9.01
C LEU A 26 2.48 -5.97 -9.80
N ASN A 27 1.86 -6.22 -10.92
CA ASN A 27 1.17 -5.25 -11.75
C ASN A 27 0.10 -5.97 -12.56
N THR A 28 -0.68 -5.25 -13.34
CA THR A 28 -1.69 -5.81 -14.23
C THR A 28 -1.29 -5.62 -15.69
N PRO A 29 -1.74 -6.51 -16.63
CA PRO A 29 -1.41 -6.38 -18.05
C PRO A 29 -1.87 -5.05 -18.63
N GLU A 30 -3.04 -4.55 -18.21
CA GLU A 30 -3.57 -3.26 -18.63
C GLU A 30 -3.40 -2.24 -17.52
N THR A 31 -2.99 -1.01 -17.88
CA THR A 31 -2.87 0.08 -16.95
C THR A 31 -4.22 0.79 -16.81
N PRO A 32 -4.81 0.84 -15.62
CA PRO A 32 -6.04 1.61 -15.39
C PRO A 32 -5.84 3.10 -15.65
N THR A 33 -6.93 3.81 -15.89
CA THR A 33 -6.90 5.27 -15.97
C THR A 33 -6.59 5.87 -14.60
N VAL A 34 -6.19 7.14 -14.56
CA VAL A 34 -5.94 7.86 -13.31
C VAL A 34 -7.20 7.90 -12.43
N ASP A 35 -8.36 8.13 -13.03
CA ASP A 35 -9.63 8.18 -12.29
C ASP A 35 -9.99 6.81 -11.71
N GLU A 36 -9.80 5.75 -12.47
CA GLU A 36 -10.00 4.37 -11.98
C GLU A 36 -9.06 4.05 -10.82
N LEU A 37 -7.78 4.44 -10.93
CA LEU A 37 -6.80 4.24 -9.87
C LEU A 37 -7.15 5.03 -8.61
N GLU A 38 -7.55 6.29 -8.74
CA GLU A 38 -7.95 7.11 -7.61
C GLU A 38 -9.09 6.46 -6.83
N THR A 39 -10.13 6.03 -7.53
CA THR A 39 -11.27 5.35 -6.91
C THR A 39 -10.85 4.05 -6.22
N ALA A 40 -10.06 3.21 -6.90
CA ALA A 40 -9.63 1.92 -6.39
C ALA A 40 -8.68 2.07 -5.19
N MET A 41 -7.73 3.00 -5.26
CA MET A 41 -6.78 3.23 -4.18
C MET A 41 -7.44 3.83 -2.95
N THR A 42 -8.37 4.76 -3.12
CA THR A 42 -9.17 5.32 -2.03
C THR A 42 -9.98 4.23 -1.33
N GLY A 43 -10.67 3.39 -2.08
CA GLY A 43 -11.42 2.27 -1.54
C GLY A 43 -10.54 1.27 -0.79
N CYS A 44 -9.35 0.98 -1.32
CA CYS A 44 -8.38 0.09 -0.68
C CYS A 44 -7.90 0.69 0.64
N THR A 45 -7.56 1.98 0.67
CA THR A 45 -7.12 2.68 1.88
C THR A 45 -8.22 2.65 2.95
N ASP A 46 -9.47 2.91 2.58
CA ASP A 46 -10.59 2.85 3.52
C ASP A 46 -10.73 1.46 4.15
N LYS A 47 -10.51 0.40 3.37
CA LYS A 47 -10.51 -0.98 3.87
C LYS A 47 -9.38 -1.23 4.86
N TYR A 48 -8.18 -0.70 4.61
CA TYR A 48 -7.07 -0.78 5.56
C TYR A 48 -7.40 -0.06 6.86
N ILE A 49 -7.97 1.13 6.79
CA ILE A 49 -8.36 1.90 7.98
C ILE A 49 -9.39 1.12 8.80
N GLN A 50 -10.42 0.55 8.16
CA GLN A 50 -11.42 -0.27 8.83
C GLN A 50 -10.78 -1.48 9.52
N TYR A 51 -9.88 -2.16 8.82
CA TYR A 51 -9.20 -3.34 9.35
C TYR A 51 -8.34 -3.01 10.57
N VAL A 52 -7.50 -1.97 10.47
CA VAL A 52 -6.64 -1.53 11.56
C VAL A 52 -7.45 -1.03 12.76
N SER A 53 -8.56 -0.33 12.51
CA SER A 53 -9.43 0.19 13.57
C SER A 53 -10.07 -0.93 14.41
N ALA A 54 -10.22 -2.11 13.85
CA ALA A 54 -10.77 -3.28 14.53
C ALA A 54 -9.69 -4.13 15.23
N MET A 55 -8.41 -3.84 15.04
CA MET A 55 -7.31 -4.61 15.61
C MET A 55 -7.09 -4.26 17.09
N THR A 56 -6.82 -5.29 17.88
CA THR A 56 -6.31 -5.13 19.27
C THR A 56 -4.78 -4.99 19.23
N PRO A 57 -4.14 -4.49 20.31
CA PRO A 57 -2.67 -4.43 20.35
C PRO A 57 -2.00 -5.80 20.09
N ALA A 58 -2.60 -6.89 20.55
CA ALA A 58 -2.05 -8.24 20.34
C ALA A 58 -2.09 -8.64 18.86
N ASP A 59 -3.11 -8.21 18.10
CA ASP A 59 -3.27 -8.56 16.69
C ASP A 59 -2.08 -8.08 15.84
N PHE A 60 -1.46 -6.95 16.20
CA PHE A 60 -0.31 -6.42 15.48
C PHE A 60 0.91 -7.33 15.53
N HIS A 61 1.00 -8.18 16.55
CA HIS A 61 2.13 -9.10 16.76
C HIS A 61 1.86 -10.52 16.26
N GLU A 62 0.67 -10.79 15.73
CA GLU A 62 0.36 -12.10 15.13
C GLU A 62 1.20 -12.32 13.87
N ARG A 63 1.74 -13.54 13.77
CA ARG A 63 2.48 -13.94 12.58
C ARG A 63 1.55 -14.48 11.52
N ILE A 64 1.79 -14.03 10.29
CA ILE A 64 0.99 -14.39 9.13
C ILE A 64 1.91 -15.05 8.12
N ALA A 65 1.62 -16.32 7.78
CA ALA A 65 2.31 -17.03 6.72
C ALA A 65 1.58 -16.77 5.41
N PHE A 66 2.33 -16.50 4.36
CA PHE A 66 1.78 -16.23 3.04
C PHE A 66 2.77 -16.66 1.95
N LYS A 67 2.35 -16.58 0.69
CA LYS A 67 3.21 -16.81 -0.46
C LYS A 67 3.45 -15.50 -1.18
N PHE A 68 4.71 -15.24 -1.53
CA PHE A 68 5.03 -14.19 -2.48
C PHE A 68 4.54 -14.57 -3.88
N VAL A 69 4.37 -13.58 -4.74
CA VAL A 69 3.90 -13.80 -6.12
C VAL A 69 4.83 -14.73 -6.90
N ASP A 70 6.13 -14.74 -6.60
CA ASP A 70 7.12 -15.64 -7.19
C ASP A 70 7.05 -17.09 -6.65
N GLY A 71 6.19 -17.34 -5.67
CA GLY A 71 6.01 -18.65 -5.06
C GLY A 71 6.82 -18.88 -3.79
N GLY A 72 7.67 -17.94 -3.41
CA GLY A 72 8.45 -18.02 -2.17
C GLY A 72 7.59 -17.88 -0.93
N ASP A 73 8.04 -18.51 0.17
CA ASP A 73 7.34 -18.42 1.45
C ASP A 73 7.63 -17.09 2.15
N GLY A 74 6.60 -16.48 2.72
CA GLY A 74 6.69 -15.31 3.57
C GLY A 74 6.12 -15.59 4.94
N ASN A 75 6.69 -14.94 5.95
CA ASN A 75 6.18 -14.97 7.33
C ASN A 75 6.52 -13.64 7.98
N MET A 76 5.49 -12.85 8.27
CA MET A 76 5.63 -11.51 8.82
C MET A 76 4.56 -11.29 9.88
N THR A 77 4.84 -10.44 10.84
CA THR A 77 3.79 -9.96 11.74
C THR A 77 2.85 -9.02 10.98
N ALA A 78 1.63 -8.85 11.47
CA ALA A 78 0.71 -7.88 10.89
C ALA A 78 1.31 -6.46 10.89
N MET A 79 2.02 -6.07 11.95
CA MET A 79 2.70 -4.78 12.02
C MET A 79 3.76 -4.63 10.93
N GLU A 80 4.58 -5.67 10.71
CA GLU A 80 5.58 -5.65 9.66
C GLU A 80 4.94 -5.50 8.27
N MET A 81 3.83 -6.20 8.02
CA MET A 81 3.11 -6.08 6.75
C MET A 81 2.53 -4.67 6.55
N LEU A 82 1.96 -4.08 7.58
CA LEU A 82 1.43 -2.72 7.53
C LEU A 82 2.55 -1.69 7.32
N ASN A 83 3.67 -1.85 7.99
CA ASN A 83 4.84 -0.99 7.80
C ASN A 83 5.40 -1.13 6.38
N HIS A 84 5.46 -2.35 5.85
CA HIS A 84 5.89 -2.55 4.46
C HIS A 84 4.98 -1.78 3.50
N ARG A 85 3.66 -1.83 3.69
CA ARG A 85 2.74 -1.08 2.85
C ARG A 85 3.05 0.42 2.87
N LEU A 86 3.28 0.98 4.06
CA LEU A 86 3.59 2.40 4.20
C LEU A 86 4.90 2.79 3.51
N PHE A 87 5.97 2.04 3.77
CA PHE A 87 7.29 2.33 3.19
C PHE A 87 7.31 2.09 1.68
N HIS A 88 6.69 1.02 1.22
CA HIS A 88 6.60 0.69 -0.21
C HIS A 88 5.86 1.80 -0.97
N GLY A 89 4.73 2.26 -0.45
CA GLY A 89 3.98 3.35 -1.04
C GLY A 89 4.80 4.65 -1.09
N ALA A 90 5.41 5.04 0.02
CA ALA A 90 6.23 6.25 0.09
C ALA A 90 7.42 6.19 -0.88
N TYR A 91 8.10 5.04 -0.95
CA TYR A 91 9.21 4.83 -1.86
C TYR A 91 8.82 5.06 -3.32
N HIS A 92 7.72 4.46 -3.76
CA HIS A 92 7.26 4.59 -5.13
C HIS A 92 6.59 5.95 -5.42
N ARG A 93 5.88 6.54 -4.44
CA ARG A 93 5.31 7.89 -4.61
C ARG A 93 6.41 8.94 -4.78
N GLY A 94 7.56 8.75 -4.13
CA GLY A 94 8.73 9.61 -4.36
C GLY A 94 9.19 9.56 -5.81
N ALA A 95 9.23 8.37 -6.41
CA ALA A 95 9.59 8.20 -7.82
C ALA A 95 8.55 8.86 -8.75
N VAL A 96 7.25 8.72 -8.44
CA VAL A 96 6.18 9.40 -9.20
C VAL A 96 6.34 10.92 -9.11
N GLY A 97 6.66 11.45 -7.94
CA GLY A 97 6.92 12.89 -7.75
C GLY A 97 8.07 13.37 -8.63
N TRP A 98 9.15 12.61 -8.71
CA TRP A 98 10.26 12.91 -9.61
C TRP A 98 9.80 12.94 -11.08
N MET A 99 9.01 11.95 -11.50
CA MET A 99 8.48 11.89 -12.87
C MET A 99 7.60 13.09 -13.20
N ILE A 100 6.76 13.52 -12.25
CA ILE A 100 5.92 14.73 -12.41
C ILE A 100 6.82 15.95 -12.63
N GLY A 101 7.90 16.09 -11.85
CA GLY A 101 8.86 17.18 -12.02
C GLY A 101 9.53 17.17 -13.39
N GLU A 102 9.95 16.00 -13.87
CA GLU A 102 10.54 15.84 -15.20
C GLU A 102 9.58 16.21 -16.33
N CYS A 103 8.28 16.04 -16.11
CA CYS A 103 7.23 16.45 -17.07
C CYS A 103 6.85 17.93 -16.94
N GLY A 104 7.51 18.70 -16.11
CA GLY A 104 7.24 20.13 -15.93
C GLY A 104 6.15 20.44 -14.91
N GLY A 105 5.64 19.44 -14.20
CA GLY A 105 4.66 19.61 -13.12
C GLY A 105 5.34 19.88 -11.78
N VAL A 106 4.52 20.18 -10.78
CA VAL A 106 4.96 20.36 -9.39
C VAL A 106 4.39 19.21 -8.56
N PRO A 107 5.23 18.29 -8.06
CA PRO A 107 4.75 17.18 -7.26
C PRO A 107 4.27 17.66 -5.88
N PRO A 108 3.27 16.99 -5.27
CA PRO A 108 2.89 17.27 -3.90
C PRO A 108 4.03 16.93 -2.94
N LYS A 109 4.11 17.65 -1.84
CA LYS A 109 5.07 17.35 -0.77
C LYS A 109 4.49 16.25 0.13
N GLU A 110 5.28 15.21 0.36
CA GLU A 110 4.91 14.13 1.24
C GLU A 110 5.92 14.07 2.39
N VAL A 111 5.68 14.89 3.42
CA VAL A 111 6.59 15.04 4.56
C VAL A 111 5.82 14.77 5.85
N LEU A 112 6.19 13.67 6.52
CA LEU A 112 5.50 13.23 7.73
C LEU A 112 5.53 14.29 8.85
N THR A 113 6.66 14.96 9.03
CA THR A 113 6.78 15.98 10.08
C THR A 113 5.82 17.14 9.86
N VAL A 114 5.62 17.55 8.61
CA VAL A 114 4.67 18.63 8.26
C VAL A 114 3.23 18.16 8.48
N PHE A 115 2.92 16.93 8.06
CA PHE A 115 1.61 16.34 8.30
C PHE A 115 1.26 16.29 9.79
N LEU A 116 2.19 15.81 10.61
CA LEU A 116 1.99 15.72 12.06
C LEU A 116 1.81 17.10 12.69
N ARG A 117 2.60 18.09 12.27
CA ARG A 117 2.48 19.46 12.76
C ARG A 117 1.08 20.02 12.47
N ASP A 118 0.56 19.78 11.27
CA ASP A 118 -0.69 20.39 10.81
C ASP A 118 -1.93 19.64 11.31
N HIS A 119 -1.80 18.34 11.67
CA HIS A 119 -2.93 17.48 12.04
C HIS A 119 -2.81 16.95 13.47
N HIS A 120 -1.76 17.31 14.19
CA HIS A 120 -1.56 16.86 15.57
C HIS A 120 -2.26 17.85 16.51
N SER A 121 -3.20 17.35 17.24
CA SER A 121 -3.94 18.15 18.24
C SER A 121 -3.24 18.13 19.59
#